data_d61af3ca815a821b391c5e98e9901e33
#
_entry.id   d61af3ca815a821b391c5e98e9901e33
#
_cell.length_a   1.000
_cell.length_b   1.000
_cell.length_c   1.000
_cell.angle_alpha   90.00
_cell.angle_beta   90.00
_cell.angle_gamma   90.00
#
_symmetry.space_group_name_H-M   'P 1'
#
loop_
_entity.id
_entity.type
_entity.pdbx_description
1 polymer ?
#
loop_
_entity_poly.entity_id
_entity_poly.type
_entity_poly.pdbx_seq_one_letter_code
_entity_poly.pdbx_strand_id
1 'polypeptide(L)'
;YGFPLDLTKEILEEKGYTVNEEAFQTCMNEQKEKARSARKTTNYMGADVTVYESIDPSVTSTFVGYETQECDSKITVMTTDTELTEALTDGQAGTIFVDETPFYATGGGQHADSGVITCKDGEFIVEDVVKMLGGKIGHIGHVTKGMFKVGDTVTLSVNKAQRADTAKGHSATHLLQKSLRTVLGNHVEQSGSYVDKDRLRFDFSHFQALTAEELAEVEKMVNEKIAEDLTVS
;
A
#
# COMPACT_ATOMS: atom_id res chain seq x y z
N TYR A 1 0.88 -24.30 9.70
CA TYR A 1 -0.54 -24.53 9.53
C TYR A 1 -1.43 -23.78 10.53
N GLY A 2 -0.90 -22.79 11.27
CA GLY A 2 -1.72 -21.84 12.04
C GLY A 2 -2.37 -22.38 13.32
N PHE A 3 -1.95 -23.53 13.83
CA PHE A 3 -2.46 -24.03 15.11
C PHE A 3 -1.71 -23.35 16.27
N PRO A 4 -2.40 -22.64 17.20
CA PRO A 4 -1.77 -21.89 18.28
C PRO A 4 -1.00 -22.80 19.25
N LEU A 5 0.17 -22.33 19.72
CA LEU A 5 1.00 -23.09 20.66
C LEU A 5 0.26 -23.33 22.00
N ASP A 6 -0.45 -22.30 22.49
CA ASP A 6 -1.16 -22.39 23.77
C ASP A 6 -2.25 -23.47 23.74
N LEU A 7 -3.03 -23.55 22.65
CA LEU A 7 -4.03 -24.59 22.46
C LEU A 7 -3.36 -25.99 22.30
N THR A 8 -2.18 -26.05 21.69
CA THR A 8 -1.40 -27.30 21.61
C THR A 8 -0.99 -27.78 22.99
N LYS A 9 -0.54 -26.85 23.85
CA LYS A 9 -0.16 -27.17 25.25
C LYS A 9 -1.36 -27.74 26.03
N GLU A 10 -2.49 -27.03 26.00
CA GLU A 10 -3.71 -27.43 26.67
C GLU A 10 -4.15 -28.87 26.31
N ILE A 11 -4.21 -29.15 24.99
CA ILE A 11 -4.60 -30.49 24.50
C ILE A 11 -3.58 -31.58 24.89
N LEU A 12 -2.30 -31.27 24.92
CA LEU A 12 -1.25 -32.26 25.23
C LEU A 12 -1.14 -32.47 26.73
N GLU A 13 -1.33 -31.48 27.56
CA GLU A 13 -1.39 -31.60 29.04
C GLU A 13 -2.52 -32.53 29.49
N GLU A 14 -3.71 -32.43 28.89
CA GLU A 14 -4.81 -33.36 29.13
C GLU A 14 -4.47 -34.83 28.86
N LYS A 15 -3.50 -35.06 27.94
CA LYS A 15 -3.03 -36.38 27.58
C LYS A 15 -1.71 -36.79 28.26
N GLY A 16 -1.20 -35.99 29.20
CA GLY A 16 0.00 -36.25 29.95
C GLY A 16 1.31 -36.02 29.16
N TYR A 17 1.26 -35.23 28.09
CA TYR A 17 2.43 -34.85 27.30
C TYR A 17 2.82 -33.39 27.53
N THR A 18 4.09 -33.08 27.32
CA THR A 18 4.62 -31.71 27.38
C THR A 18 5.17 -31.27 26.02
N VAL A 19 5.16 -29.96 25.77
CA VAL A 19 5.71 -29.37 24.55
C VAL A 19 7.10 -28.81 24.83
N ASN A 20 8.06 -29.11 23.96
CA ASN A 20 9.36 -28.44 23.99
C ASN A 20 9.25 -27.09 23.28
N GLU A 21 9.06 -26.03 24.06
CA GLU A 21 8.87 -24.67 23.57
C GLU A 21 10.11 -24.11 22.87
N GLU A 22 11.31 -24.43 23.35
CA GLU A 22 12.57 -23.96 22.74
C GLU A 22 12.73 -24.55 21.32
N ALA A 23 12.46 -25.85 21.18
CA ALA A 23 12.48 -26.51 19.87
C ALA A 23 11.39 -25.91 18.93
N PHE A 24 10.21 -25.61 19.45
CA PHE A 24 9.15 -24.95 18.70
C PHE A 24 9.59 -23.57 18.21
N GLN A 25 10.16 -22.73 19.08
CA GLN A 25 10.64 -21.40 18.71
C GLN A 25 11.77 -21.46 17.67
N THR A 26 12.68 -22.42 17.82
CA THR A 26 13.75 -22.66 16.83
C THR A 26 13.17 -22.99 15.45
N CYS A 27 12.25 -23.97 15.39
CA CYS A 27 11.56 -24.32 14.13
C CYS A 27 10.76 -23.14 13.54
N MET A 28 10.11 -22.33 14.37
CA MET A 28 9.37 -21.14 13.93
C MET A 28 10.30 -20.08 13.37
N ASN A 29 11.48 -19.88 13.96
CA ASN A 29 12.47 -18.93 13.45
C ASN A 29 13.08 -19.43 12.13
N GLU A 30 13.43 -20.70 12.03
CA GLU A 30 13.87 -21.32 10.77
C GLU A 30 12.80 -21.18 9.67
N GLN A 31 11.53 -21.39 10.01
CA GLN A 31 10.42 -21.22 9.06
C GLN A 31 10.29 -19.76 8.62
N LYS A 32 10.43 -18.79 9.55
CA LYS A 32 10.43 -17.35 9.24
C LYS A 32 11.60 -16.98 8.33
N GLU A 33 12.80 -17.50 8.59
CA GLU A 33 13.98 -17.26 7.76
C GLU A 33 13.82 -17.88 6.38
N LYS A 34 13.34 -19.12 6.29
CA LYS A 34 13.01 -19.77 5.00
C LYS A 34 11.94 -19.00 4.23
N ALA A 35 10.91 -18.50 4.91
CA ALA A 35 9.87 -17.68 4.28
C ALA A 35 10.40 -16.31 3.82
N ARG A 36 11.35 -15.71 4.55
CA ARG A 36 12.03 -14.48 4.14
C ARG A 36 12.96 -14.71 2.96
N SER A 37 13.76 -15.77 2.97
CA SER A 37 14.67 -16.13 1.87
C SER A 37 13.96 -16.66 0.62
N ALA A 38 12.78 -17.29 0.78
CA ALA A 38 11.95 -17.73 -0.33
C ALA A 38 11.10 -16.61 -0.95
N ARG A 39 10.93 -15.49 -0.26
CA ARG A 39 10.43 -14.27 -0.91
C ARG A 39 11.52 -13.83 -1.88
N LYS A 40 11.32 -14.11 -3.16
CA LYS A 40 12.06 -13.41 -4.21
C LYS A 40 11.93 -11.92 -3.90
N THR A 41 13.04 -11.21 -3.90
CA THR A 41 13.14 -9.76 -3.71
C THR A 41 12.53 -9.02 -4.92
N THR A 42 11.32 -9.38 -5.28
CA THR A 42 10.57 -8.73 -6.36
C THR A 42 9.40 -7.97 -5.76
N ASN A 43 9.18 -6.77 -6.26
CA ASN A 43 7.97 -6.01 -5.97
C ASN A 43 6.74 -6.69 -6.62
N TYR A 44 5.55 -6.15 -6.40
CA TYR A 44 4.30 -6.66 -6.98
C TYR A 44 4.32 -6.77 -8.52
N MET A 45 5.17 -5.98 -9.20
CA MET A 45 5.37 -5.97 -10.65
C MET A 45 6.52 -6.88 -11.13
N GLY A 46 7.20 -7.58 -10.22
CA GLY A 46 8.27 -8.53 -10.57
C GLY A 46 9.68 -7.94 -10.65
N ALA A 47 9.85 -6.62 -10.40
CA ALA A 47 11.17 -5.97 -10.39
C ALA A 47 12.03 -6.45 -9.21
N ASP A 48 13.34 -6.51 -9.40
CA ASP A 48 14.30 -6.87 -8.35
C ASP A 48 14.45 -5.71 -7.36
N VAL A 49 13.95 -5.91 -6.13
CA VAL A 49 13.98 -4.88 -5.07
C VAL A 49 15.42 -4.52 -4.66
N THR A 50 16.39 -5.37 -4.97
CA THR A 50 17.81 -5.10 -4.63
C THR A 50 18.37 -3.89 -5.37
N VAL A 51 17.81 -3.53 -6.52
CA VAL A 51 18.23 -2.33 -7.27
C VAL A 51 18.03 -1.06 -6.45
N TYR A 52 16.97 -1.01 -5.65
CA TYR A 52 16.65 0.16 -4.82
C TYR A 52 17.57 0.31 -3.61
N GLU A 53 18.22 -0.77 -3.17
CA GLU A 53 19.21 -0.74 -2.09
C GLU A 53 20.50 -0.04 -2.50
N SER A 54 20.76 0.04 -3.82
CA SER A 54 21.91 0.76 -4.38
C SER A 54 21.70 2.27 -4.50
N ILE A 55 20.47 2.77 -4.27
CA ILE A 55 20.18 4.21 -4.31
C ILE A 55 20.81 4.88 -3.08
N ASP A 56 21.50 6.00 -3.32
CA ASP A 56 22.15 6.80 -2.27
C ASP A 56 21.14 7.05 -1.11
N PRO A 57 21.53 6.76 0.14
CA PRO A 57 20.69 6.99 1.31
C PRO A 57 20.22 8.44 1.50
N SER A 58 20.95 9.42 0.96
CA SER A 58 20.58 10.84 1.03
C SER A 58 19.42 11.23 0.11
N VAL A 59 19.09 10.40 -0.87
CA VAL A 59 17.92 10.62 -1.74
C VAL A 59 16.65 10.45 -0.92
N THR A 60 15.80 11.48 -0.92
CA THR A 60 14.50 11.50 -0.25
C THR A 60 13.47 12.13 -1.17
N SER A 61 12.20 11.88 -0.93
CA SER A 61 11.09 12.52 -1.65
C SER A 61 10.13 13.16 -0.65
N THR A 62 9.71 14.38 -0.92
CA THR A 62 8.68 15.07 -0.13
C THR A 62 7.31 14.81 -0.74
N PHE A 63 6.37 14.29 0.06
CA PHE A 63 5.00 14.10 -0.39
C PHE A 63 4.19 15.40 -0.19
N VAL A 64 3.65 15.93 -1.28
CA VAL A 64 2.84 17.17 -1.31
C VAL A 64 1.37 16.91 -1.70
N GLY A 65 0.97 15.66 -1.83
CA GLY A 65 -0.31 15.24 -2.39
C GLY A 65 -1.54 15.51 -1.51
N TYR A 66 -1.37 16.05 -0.30
CA TYR A 66 -2.47 16.59 0.49
C TYR A 66 -2.84 18.01 0.06
N GLU A 67 -1.91 18.75 -0.51
CA GLU A 67 -2.09 20.16 -0.90
C GLU A 67 -2.38 20.31 -2.39
N THR A 68 -1.73 19.47 -3.22
CA THR A 68 -1.87 19.54 -4.68
C THR A 68 -1.89 18.16 -5.30
N GLN A 69 -2.54 18.03 -6.47
CA GLN A 69 -2.54 16.82 -7.29
C GLN A 69 -1.65 16.96 -8.54
N GLU A 70 -0.95 18.08 -8.65
CA GLU A 70 0.00 18.36 -9.73
C GLU A 70 1.13 19.24 -9.18
N CYS A 71 2.38 18.91 -9.51
CA CYS A 71 3.53 19.75 -9.18
C CYS A 71 4.66 19.55 -10.19
N ASP A 72 5.51 20.56 -10.31
CA ASP A 72 6.80 20.43 -10.98
C ASP A 72 7.84 19.93 -9.99
N SER A 73 8.71 19.04 -10.45
CA SER A 73 9.75 18.46 -9.63
C SER A 73 10.96 18.08 -10.47
N LYS A 74 12.05 17.70 -9.81
CA LYS A 74 13.29 17.28 -10.47
C LYS A 74 13.50 15.78 -10.30
N ILE A 75 13.88 15.09 -11.37
CA ILE A 75 14.27 13.68 -11.32
C ILE A 75 15.61 13.56 -10.59
N THR A 76 15.63 12.81 -9.50
CA THR A 76 16.83 12.58 -8.69
C THR A 76 17.52 11.28 -9.04
N VAL A 77 16.77 10.22 -9.25
CA VAL A 77 17.26 8.88 -9.60
C VAL A 77 16.26 8.21 -10.54
N MET A 78 16.77 7.36 -11.41
CA MET A 78 15.97 6.42 -12.21
C MET A 78 16.56 5.03 -12.16
N THR A 79 15.68 4.02 -12.26
CA THR A 79 16.08 2.61 -12.36
C THR A 79 15.34 1.93 -13.50
N THR A 80 15.99 0.95 -14.11
CA THR A 80 15.32 -0.15 -14.79
C THR A 80 14.90 -1.21 -13.77
N ASP A 81 14.42 -2.36 -14.21
CA ASP A 81 14.10 -3.49 -13.33
C ASP A 81 15.34 -4.07 -12.62
N THR A 82 16.54 -3.84 -13.15
CA THR A 82 17.77 -4.51 -12.73
C THR A 82 18.91 -3.59 -12.30
N GLU A 83 18.91 -2.30 -12.72
CA GLU A 83 20.03 -1.38 -12.49
C GLU A 83 19.60 0.09 -12.40
N LEU A 84 20.46 0.91 -11.80
CA LEU A 84 20.36 2.37 -11.88
C LEU A 84 20.64 2.82 -13.33
N THR A 85 19.91 3.81 -13.81
CA THR A 85 20.07 4.35 -15.16
C THR A 85 20.06 5.87 -15.18
N GLU A 86 20.83 6.46 -16.08
CA GLU A 86 20.84 7.89 -16.33
C GLU A 86 19.71 8.36 -17.26
N ALA A 87 19.08 7.43 -18.00
CA ALA A 87 17.98 7.74 -18.91
C ALA A 87 17.00 6.57 -19.06
N LEU A 88 15.73 6.92 -19.29
CA LEU A 88 14.67 6.00 -19.75
C LEU A 88 14.15 6.53 -21.09
N THR A 89 13.99 5.65 -22.07
CA THR A 89 13.54 5.98 -23.42
C THR A 89 12.24 5.29 -23.77
N ASP A 90 11.65 5.70 -24.88
CA ASP A 90 10.37 5.20 -25.40
C ASP A 90 10.24 3.67 -25.31
N GLY A 91 9.14 3.20 -24.75
CA GLY A 91 8.84 1.78 -24.49
C GLY A 91 9.54 1.15 -23.30
N GLN A 92 10.46 1.84 -22.62
CA GLN A 92 11.15 1.28 -21.45
C GLN A 92 10.31 1.41 -20.18
N ALA A 93 10.27 0.31 -19.42
CA ALA A 93 9.76 0.29 -18.05
C ALA A 93 10.87 0.68 -17.07
N GLY A 94 10.46 1.26 -15.93
CA GLY A 94 11.39 1.63 -14.88
C GLY A 94 10.71 2.33 -13.71
N THR A 95 11.55 2.86 -12.81
CA THR A 95 11.09 3.63 -11.66
C THR A 95 11.76 5.01 -11.66
N ILE A 96 10.97 6.06 -11.52
CA ILE A 96 11.42 7.45 -11.42
C ILE A 96 11.29 7.92 -9.97
N PHE A 97 12.35 8.50 -9.42
CA PHE A 97 12.39 9.17 -8.13
C PHE A 97 12.55 10.67 -8.35
N VAL A 98 11.83 11.45 -7.56
CA VAL A 98 11.81 12.92 -7.66
C VAL A 98 11.93 13.57 -6.27
N ASP A 99 12.28 14.87 -6.24
CA ASP A 99 12.40 15.63 -4.99
C ASP A 99 11.05 15.79 -4.29
N GLU A 100 10.01 16.18 -5.03
CA GLU A 100 8.65 16.39 -4.53
C GLU A 100 7.64 15.63 -5.39
N THR A 101 6.62 15.04 -4.75
CA THR A 101 5.61 14.28 -5.48
C THR A 101 4.21 14.45 -4.89
N PRO A 102 3.18 14.61 -5.74
CA PRO A 102 1.78 14.57 -5.32
C PRO A 102 1.22 13.14 -5.27
N PHE A 103 1.99 12.13 -5.73
CA PHE A 103 1.53 10.74 -5.80
C PHE A 103 1.57 10.06 -4.45
N TYR A 104 0.43 9.54 -4.00
CA TYR A 104 0.32 8.72 -2.80
C TYR A 104 0.89 7.33 -3.07
N ALA A 105 1.86 6.92 -2.27
CA ALA A 105 2.37 5.55 -2.31
C ALA A 105 1.48 4.60 -1.50
N THR A 106 1.36 3.35 -1.92
CA THR A 106 0.60 2.32 -1.20
C THR A 106 0.96 2.30 0.28
N GLY A 107 -0.05 2.48 1.13
CA GLY A 107 0.13 2.50 2.58
C GLY A 107 -1.19 2.63 3.32
N GLY A 108 -1.24 2.17 4.59
CA GLY A 108 -2.44 2.26 5.42
C GLY A 108 -3.68 1.54 4.85
N GLY A 109 -3.48 0.54 3.98
CA GLY A 109 -4.57 -0.15 3.28
C GLY A 109 -5.06 0.54 2.01
N GLN A 110 -4.62 1.77 1.73
CA GLN A 110 -4.94 2.49 0.50
C GLN A 110 -3.95 2.12 -0.61
N HIS A 111 -4.48 1.82 -1.79
CA HIS A 111 -3.69 1.57 -2.99
C HIS A 111 -3.05 2.87 -3.51
N ALA A 112 -1.92 2.73 -4.19
CA ALA A 112 -1.21 3.86 -4.77
C ALA A 112 -2.02 4.60 -5.83
N ASP A 113 -1.63 5.84 -6.06
CA ASP A 113 -2.13 6.60 -7.19
C ASP A 113 -1.55 6.11 -8.50
N SER A 114 -2.28 6.37 -9.57
CA SER A 114 -1.79 6.35 -10.95
C SER A 114 -1.81 7.77 -11.53
N GLY A 115 -1.16 7.94 -12.67
CA GLY A 115 -1.15 9.22 -13.38
C GLY A 115 -0.03 9.30 -14.40
N VAL A 116 0.46 10.51 -14.63
CA VAL A 116 1.48 10.74 -15.65
C VAL A 116 2.59 11.65 -15.12
N ILE A 117 3.81 11.41 -15.58
CA ILE A 117 4.95 12.32 -15.44
C ILE A 117 5.31 12.79 -16.86
N THR A 118 5.36 14.10 -17.04
CA THR A 118 5.66 14.69 -18.35
C THR A 118 6.89 15.59 -18.31
N CYS A 119 7.63 15.63 -19.40
CA CYS A 119 8.62 16.64 -19.67
C CYS A 119 8.36 17.24 -21.05
N LYS A 120 9.24 18.16 -21.52
CA LYS A 120 9.04 18.88 -22.79
C LYS A 120 8.67 17.97 -23.97
N ASP A 121 9.33 16.82 -24.09
CA ASP A 121 9.20 15.92 -25.22
C ASP A 121 8.90 14.46 -24.80
N GLY A 122 8.59 14.24 -23.52
CA GLY A 122 8.39 12.90 -22.95
C GLY A 122 7.13 12.74 -22.10
N GLU A 123 6.62 11.52 -22.10
CA GLU A 123 5.50 11.08 -21.26
C GLU A 123 5.82 9.71 -20.65
N PHE A 124 5.63 9.62 -19.34
CA PHE A 124 5.79 8.39 -18.55
C PHE A 124 4.48 8.11 -17.81
N ILE A 125 3.92 6.94 -18.02
CA ILE A 125 2.71 6.48 -17.31
C ILE A 125 3.12 5.90 -15.98
N VAL A 126 2.57 6.43 -14.89
CA VAL A 126 2.72 5.90 -13.54
C VAL A 126 1.61 4.90 -13.26
N GLU A 127 1.99 3.65 -13.04
CA GLU A 127 1.09 2.51 -12.80
C GLU A 127 1.01 2.17 -11.30
N ASP A 128 2.12 2.35 -10.58
CA ASP A 128 2.20 2.09 -9.13
C ASP A 128 3.18 3.06 -8.47
N VAL A 129 3.00 3.29 -7.17
CA VAL A 129 3.89 4.14 -6.38
C VAL A 129 4.24 3.44 -5.07
N VAL A 130 5.53 3.33 -4.82
CA VAL A 130 6.06 2.60 -3.65
C VAL A 130 6.84 3.52 -2.73
N LYS A 131 6.64 3.35 -1.43
CA LYS A 131 7.43 4.03 -0.41
C LYS A 131 8.51 3.10 0.11
N MET A 132 9.75 3.57 0.08
CA MET A 132 10.92 2.81 0.51
C MET A 132 11.50 3.37 1.80
N LEU A 133 12.40 2.60 2.41
CA LEU A 133 13.16 3.05 3.57
C LEU A 133 13.95 4.33 3.23
N GLY A 134 14.08 5.22 4.21
CA GLY A 134 14.75 6.50 4.03
C GLY A 134 13.90 7.58 3.35
N GLY A 135 12.57 7.38 3.24
CA GLY A 135 11.67 8.42 2.72
C GLY A 135 11.66 8.56 1.19
N LYS A 136 12.19 7.58 0.46
CA LYS A 136 12.15 7.56 -1.01
C LYS A 136 10.77 7.16 -1.49
N ILE A 137 10.27 7.85 -2.52
CA ILE A 137 9.01 7.51 -3.20
C ILE A 137 9.33 7.23 -4.67
N GLY A 138 9.14 5.98 -5.10
CA GLY A 138 9.41 5.52 -6.45
C GLY A 138 8.13 5.41 -7.27
N HIS A 139 8.11 6.00 -8.45
CA HIS A 139 7.02 5.98 -9.41
C HIS A 139 7.32 4.91 -10.45
N ILE A 140 6.61 3.78 -10.37
CA ILE A 140 6.81 2.61 -11.24
C ILE A 140 5.90 2.75 -12.46
N GLY A 141 6.45 2.51 -13.64
CA GLY A 141 5.71 2.62 -14.88
C GLY A 141 6.57 2.47 -16.12
N HIS A 142 6.17 3.09 -17.22
CA HIS A 142 6.90 3.02 -18.48
C HIS A 142 6.80 4.33 -19.28
N VAL A 143 7.81 4.56 -20.11
CA VAL A 143 7.84 5.68 -21.05
C VAL A 143 6.96 5.35 -22.25
N THR A 144 5.92 6.16 -22.51
CA THR A 144 5.05 6.02 -23.70
C THR A 144 5.52 6.88 -24.85
N LYS A 145 6.36 7.89 -24.57
CA LYS A 145 6.90 8.79 -25.56
C LYS A 145 8.16 9.48 -25.07
N GLY A 146 9.15 9.59 -25.95
CA GLY A 146 10.33 10.41 -25.75
C GLY A 146 11.37 9.82 -24.80
N MET A 147 11.98 10.67 -23.98
CA MET A 147 13.08 10.28 -23.10
C MET A 147 13.09 11.15 -21.84
N PHE A 148 13.46 10.51 -20.71
CA PHE A 148 13.72 11.15 -19.43
C PHE A 148 15.16 10.95 -19.02
N LYS A 149 15.75 11.94 -18.36
CA LYS A 149 17.11 11.90 -17.82
C LYS A 149 17.14 12.32 -16.37
N VAL A 150 18.09 11.78 -15.61
CA VAL A 150 18.38 12.27 -14.26
C VAL A 150 18.71 13.76 -14.34
N GLY A 151 18.06 14.54 -13.47
CA GLY A 151 18.19 16.00 -13.43
C GLY A 151 17.17 16.77 -14.25
N ASP A 152 16.36 16.11 -15.08
CA ASP A 152 15.27 16.78 -15.81
C ASP A 152 14.22 17.35 -14.85
N THR A 153 13.68 18.51 -15.22
CA THR A 153 12.46 19.05 -14.60
C THR A 153 11.25 18.44 -15.28
N VAL A 154 10.33 17.90 -14.47
CA VAL A 154 9.15 17.19 -14.92
C VAL A 154 7.91 17.70 -14.20
N THR A 155 6.76 17.63 -14.85
CA THR A 155 5.45 17.87 -14.22
C THR A 155 4.83 16.52 -13.88
N LEU A 156 4.46 16.35 -12.63
CA LEU A 156 3.76 15.17 -12.10
C LEU A 156 2.28 15.47 -11.98
N SER A 157 1.42 14.66 -12.58
CA SER A 157 -0.04 14.83 -12.56
C SER A 157 -0.72 13.53 -12.14
N VAL A 158 -1.37 13.54 -10.97
CA VAL A 158 -2.16 12.42 -10.45
C VAL A 158 -3.46 12.25 -11.23
N ASN A 159 -3.92 11.02 -11.43
CA ASN A 159 -5.26 10.76 -11.95
C ASN A 159 -6.31 11.20 -10.92
N LYS A 160 -6.83 12.42 -11.11
CA LYS A 160 -7.74 13.10 -10.16
C LYS A 160 -9.02 12.31 -9.91
N ALA A 161 -9.57 11.68 -10.95
CA ALA A 161 -10.81 10.90 -10.83
C ALA A 161 -10.58 9.66 -9.95
N GLN A 162 -9.51 8.92 -10.22
CA GLN A 162 -9.14 7.73 -9.45
C GLN A 162 -8.82 8.08 -7.98
N ARG A 163 -8.06 9.15 -7.73
CA ARG A 163 -7.78 9.66 -6.39
C ARG A 163 -9.06 10.01 -5.64
N ALA A 164 -10.00 10.69 -6.29
CA ALA A 164 -11.27 11.09 -5.67
C ALA A 164 -12.10 9.86 -5.27
N ASP A 165 -12.19 8.84 -6.11
CA ASP A 165 -12.94 7.63 -5.79
C ASP A 165 -12.26 6.82 -4.68
N THR A 166 -10.93 6.69 -4.71
CA THR A 166 -10.16 6.07 -3.62
C THR A 166 -10.35 6.83 -2.29
N ALA A 167 -10.35 8.17 -2.30
CA ALA A 167 -10.57 8.98 -1.10
C ALA A 167 -11.97 8.78 -0.50
N LYS A 168 -13.01 8.65 -1.33
CA LYS A 168 -14.37 8.29 -0.88
C LYS A 168 -14.38 6.92 -0.20
N GLY A 169 -13.73 5.92 -0.81
CA GLY A 169 -13.60 4.57 -0.24
C GLY A 169 -12.86 4.58 1.10
N HIS A 170 -11.79 5.38 1.22
CA HIS A 170 -11.06 5.54 2.47
C HIS A 170 -11.94 6.12 3.58
N SER A 171 -12.66 7.21 3.30
CA SER A 171 -13.59 7.81 4.26
C SER A 171 -14.72 6.85 4.64
N ALA A 172 -15.30 6.13 3.66
CA ALA A 172 -16.34 5.13 3.89
C ALA A 172 -15.84 3.99 4.80
N THR A 173 -14.56 3.62 4.72
CA THR A 173 -13.96 2.60 5.61
C THR A 173 -14.02 3.02 7.08
N HIS A 174 -13.75 4.30 7.39
CA HIS A 174 -13.86 4.81 8.76
C HIS A 174 -15.32 4.84 9.24
N LEU A 175 -16.26 5.23 8.38
CA LEU A 175 -17.70 5.18 8.71
C LEU A 175 -18.15 3.74 8.96
N LEU A 176 -17.72 2.80 8.13
CA LEU A 176 -18.01 1.36 8.28
C LEU A 176 -17.47 0.83 9.60
N GLN A 177 -16.21 1.11 9.96
CA GLN A 177 -15.65 0.69 11.25
C GLN A 177 -16.46 1.23 12.42
N LYS A 178 -16.83 2.51 12.39
CA LYS A 178 -17.62 3.13 13.46
C LYS A 178 -19.00 2.49 13.57
N SER A 179 -19.67 2.24 12.46
CA SER A 179 -20.99 1.61 12.41
C SER A 179 -20.95 0.18 12.92
N LEU A 180 -19.98 -0.62 12.47
CA LEU A 180 -19.78 -1.99 12.97
C LEU A 180 -19.56 -2.02 14.48
N ARG A 181 -18.72 -1.14 15.03
CA ARG A 181 -18.52 -1.05 16.49
C ARG A 181 -19.78 -0.61 17.25
N THR A 182 -20.60 0.22 16.63
CA THR A 182 -21.85 0.69 17.25
C THR A 182 -22.88 -0.42 17.31
N VAL A 183 -23.03 -1.21 16.25
CA VAL A 183 -24.03 -2.28 16.14
C VAL A 183 -23.58 -3.57 16.84
N LEU A 184 -22.34 -3.98 16.65
CA LEU A 184 -21.83 -5.28 17.12
C LEU A 184 -21.08 -5.21 18.45
N GLY A 185 -20.57 -4.04 18.82
CA GLY A 185 -19.85 -3.81 20.09
C GLY A 185 -18.37 -3.50 19.94
N ASN A 186 -17.76 -3.11 21.05
CA ASN A 186 -16.38 -2.58 21.08
C ASN A 186 -15.28 -3.61 20.81
N HIS A 187 -15.60 -4.92 20.77
CA HIS A 187 -14.67 -5.97 20.40
C HIS A 187 -14.33 -6.00 18.91
N VAL A 188 -15.10 -5.26 18.09
CA VAL A 188 -14.79 -5.14 16.65
C VAL A 188 -13.52 -4.31 16.48
N GLU A 189 -12.46 -4.99 16.07
CA GLU A 189 -11.15 -4.39 15.78
C GLU A 189 -10.74 -4.72 14.36
N GLN A 190 -10.06 -3.75 13.72
CA GLN A 190 -9.53 -3.93 12.38
C GLN A 190 -8.44 -4.99 12.35
N SER A 191 -8.58 -5.99 11.47
CA SER A 191 -7.56 -7.00 11.17
C SER A 191 -6.85 -6.71 9.85
N GLY A 192 -7.52 -6.04 8.92
CA GLY A 192 -6.97 -5.64 7.62
C GLY A 192 -7.85 -4.60 6.94
N SER A 193 -7.27 -3.89 5.97
CA SER A 193 -7.99 -2.94 5.13
C SER A 193 -7.38 -2.91 3.74
N TYR A 194 -8.20 -2.72 2.73
CA TYR A 194 -7.81 -2.48 1.35
C TYR A 194 -8.78 -1.50 0.71
N VAL A 195 -8.27 -0.46 0.09
CA VAL A 195 -9.07 0.58 -0.58
C VAL A 195 -8.42 0.93 -1.91
N ASP A 196 -9.18 0.79 -2.99
CA ASP A 196 -8.82 1.27 -4.33
C ASP A 196 -9.97 2.11 -4.92
N LYS A 197 -9.88 2.46 -6.21
CA LYS A 197 -10.89 3.25 -6.91
C LYS A 197 -12.23 2.53 -7.09
N ASP A 198 -12.24 1.21 -7.05
CA ASP A 198 -13.41 0.38 -7.39
C ASP A 198 -14.09 -0.20 -6.15
N ARG A 199 -13.34 -0.40 -5.06
CA ARG A 199 -13.85 -1.08 -3.86
C ARG A 199 -13.06 -0.76 -2.60
N LEU A 200 -13.70 -1.04 -1.47
CA LEU A 200 -13.04 -1.20 -0.18
C LEU A 200 -13.25 -2.62 0.36
N ARG A 201 -12.26 -3.12 1.11
CA ARG A 201 -12.38 -4.31 1.94
C ARG A 201 -11.95 -3.94 3.35
N PHE A 202 -12.73 -4.34 4.32
CA PHE A 202 -12.45 -4.13 5.73
C PHE A 202 -12.58 -5.47 6.46
N ASP A 203 -11.47 -6.00 6.93
CA ASP A 203 -11.40 -7.24 7.69
C ASP A 203 -11.41 -6.91 9.19
N PHE A 204 -12.28 -7.54 9.95
CA PHE A 204 -12.46 -7.23 11.37
C PHE A 204 -12.74 -8.49 12.21
N SER A 205 -12.47 -8.39 13.52
CA SER A 205 -12.75 -9.45 14.47
C SER A 205 -14.23 -9.48 14.87
N HIS A 206 -14.89 -10.65 14.75
CA HIS A 206 -16.21 -10.89 15.28
C HIS A 206 -16.41 -12.39 15.54
N PHE A 207 -17.31 -12.72 16.49
CA PHE A 207 -17.46 -14.10 16.97
C PHE A 207 -18.32 -14.99 16.07
N GLN A 208 -19.18 -14.39 15.24
CA GLN A 208 -20.15 -15.09 14.40
C GLN A 208 -20.44 -14.32 13.11
N ALA A 209 -21.15 -14.94 12.18
CA ALA A 209 -21.64 -14.23 10.99
C ALA A 209 -22.67 -13.18 11.41
N LEU A 210 -22.68 -12.02 10.74
CA LEU A 210 -23.66 -10.97 10.96
C LEU A 210 -25.05 -11.44 10.52
N THR A 211 -26.07 -11.05 11.27
CA THR A 211 -27.45 -11.25 10.87
C THR A 211 -27.85 -10.26 9.77
N ALA A 212 -28.98 -10.54 9.09
CA ALA A 212 -29.49 -9.62 8.06
C ALA A 212 -29.87 -8.25 8.65
N GLU A 213 -30.40 -8.25 9.90
CA GLU A 213 -30.79 -7.05 10.63
C GLU A 213 -29.55 -6.20 10.99
N GLU A 214 -28.48 -6.82 11.50
CA GLU A 214 -27.22 -6.15 11.82
C GLU A 214 -26.59 -5.53 10.57
N LEU A 215 -26.57 -6.27 9.45
CA LEU A 215 -26.08 -5.76 8.17
C LEU A 215 -26.89 -4.54 7.69
N ALA A 216 -28.22 -4.63 7.75
CA ALA A 216 -29.11 -3.53 7.34
C ALA A 216 -28.91 -2.28 8.22
N GLU A 217 -28.71 -2.45 9.53
CA GLU A 217 -28.49 -1.32 10.43
C GLU A 217 -27.10 -0.67 10.18
N VAL A 218 -26.05 -1.47 9.96
CA VAL A 218 -24.72 -0.95 9.59
C VAL A 218 -24.79 -0.16 8.28
N GLU A 219 -25.43 -0.72 7.25
CA GLU A 219 -25.60 -0.07 5.95
C GLU A 219 -26.36 1.26 6.08
N LYS A 220 -27.48 1.24 6.82
CA LYS A 220 -28.28 2.43 7.10
C LYS A 220 -27.43 3.52 7.78
N MET A 221 -26.71 3.19 8.85
CA MET A 221 -25.86 4.15 9.57
C MET A 221 -24.80 4.77 8.68
N VAL A 222 -24.12 3.98 7.84
CA VAL A 222 -23.11 4.49 6.91
C VAL A 222 -23.75 5.45 5.91
N ASN A 223 -24.86 5.06 5.28
CA ASN A 223 -25.54 5.88 4.27
C ASN A 223 -26.13 7.17 4.86
N GLU A 224 -26.66 7.13 6.08
CA GLU A 224 -27.11 8.34 6.78
C GLU A 224 -25.99 9.33 6.99
N LYS A 225 -24.80 8.86 7.42
CA LYS A 225 -23.63 9.74 7.61
C LYS A 225 -23.07 10.30 6.30
N ILE A 226 -23.12 9.53 5.22
CA ILE A 226 -22.76 10.03 3.88
C ILE A 226 -23.76 11.13 3.45
N ALA A 227 -25.06 10.93 3.68
CA ALA A 227 -26.10 11.88 3.30
C ALA A 227 -26.08 13.20 4.12
N GLU A 228 -25.50 13.18 5.34
CA GLU A 228 -25.32 14.38 6.16
C GLU A 228 -24.27 15.37 5.58
N ASP A 229 -23.43 14.94 4.63
CA ASP A 229 -22.38 15.74 3.97
C ASP A 229 -21.53 16.55 4.97
N LEU A 230 -21.04 15.86 5.99
CA LEU A 230 -20.31 16.48 7.10
C LEU A 230 -18.95 17.01 6.64
N THR A 231 -18.61 18.20 7.11
CA THR A 231 -17.25 18.74 6.94
C THR A 231 -16.25 17.91 7.72
N VAL A 232 -15.20 17.45 7.05
CA VAL A 232 -14.08 16.73 7.65
C VAL A 232 -12.94 17.72 7.89
N SER A 233 -12.47 17.79 9.15
CA SER A 233 -11.38 18.69 9.57
C SER A 233 -10.26 17.91 10.26
#